data_2f48e3fc55bc1f833ed5533e4a3dd311
#
_entry.id   2f48e3fc55bc1f833ed5533e4a3dd311
#
_cell.length_a   1.000
_cell.length_b   1.000
_cell.length_c   1.000
_cell.angle_alpha   90.00
_cell.angle_beta   90.00
_cell.angle_gamma   90.00
#
_symmetry.space_group_name_H-M   'P 1'
#
loop_
_entity.id
_entity.type
_entity.pdbx_description
1 polymer ?
#
loop_
_entity_poly.entity_id
_entity_poly.type
_entity_poly.pdbx_seq_one_letter_code
_entity_poly.pdbx_strand_id
1 'polypeptide(L)'
;MKFSKLSGSPATGRRRWGSLSQLFLVSSIGLLVATLLTACQLVTIDYVFVSSAAATTTCSGGEIETFASDSQSGALRTGASAVCAGGVNPVAMTVTGDYTNLYVANHDDNTVVHFAVAANGVLTAKDKVSLSASPVSVAVDSAGTFLYVVSGNTSATLTQYPLSSGAIGSAAAQVNLTIPGFPTDTIIPTGVIVLINNSVVQGNGVFVTAYDQSAYNPGGTTTSTAHPGWVFGFTVATGGALTASSGSPFQAGVKPTALVADPTNRFVYVTDFASNELIGYRIQSGDVLAFLINGPFKTGNEPQAVAVDPRGKFLYVANALDSSVSAYVIDLSTGTPSAAVSPTGSGTNSTDTQPVAVAVDPALGRFVDTANYLGNSISGFRLDPTAGALTTTQATPYPTGSKPTALVIVPHGNHSTQVVTP
;
A
#
# COMPACT_ATOMS: atom_id res chain seq x y z
N MET A 1 14.18 11.13 -111.85
CA MET A 1 14.08 12.55 -111.48
C MET A 1 13.06 12.74 -110.39
N LYS A 2 13.38 13.48 -109.37
CA LYS A 2 12.60 13.97 -108.27
C LYS A 2 12.43 13.02 -107.04
N PHE A 3 13.18 13.35 -106.05
CA PHE A 3 13.07 12.90 -104.73
C PHE A 3 11.86 13.48 -104.00
N SER A 4 11.15 12.73 -103.17
CA SER A 4 10.34 13.25 -102.10
C SER A 4 10.75 12.69 -100.78
N LYS A 5 11.08 13.60 -99.88
CA LYS A 5 11.41 13.34 -98.50
C LYS A 5 10.20 12.93 -97.69
N LEU A 6 10.28 11.87 -96.98
CA LEU A 6 9.38 11.54 -95.87
C LEU A 6 10.05 11.86 -94.52
N SER A 7 9.53 12.85 -93.78
CA SER A 7 9.91 13.21 -92.45
C SER A 7 9.14 12.34 -91.48
N GLY A 8 9.82 11.48 -90.73
CA GLY A 8 9.28 10.76 -89.64
C GLY A 8 9.54 11.50 -88.31
N SER A 9 8.53 11.88 -87.61
CA SER A 9 8.62 12.48 -86.28
C SER A 9 8.74 11.38 -85.19
N PRO A 10 9.65 11.47 -84.20
CA PRO A 10 9.74 10.47 -83.17
C PRO A 10 8.66 10.73 -82.08
N ALA A 11 7.87 9.72 -81.77
CA ALA A 11 6.95 9.70 -80.63
C ALA A 11 7.71 9.63 -79.31
N THR A 12 7.64 10.67 -78.51
CA THR A 12 8.16 10.71 -77.14
C THR A 12 7.19 9.95 -76.21
N GLY A 13 7.54 8.69 -75.89
CA GLY A 13 6.91 7.93 -74.85
C GLY A 13 7.31 8.49 -73.45
N ARG A 14 6.47 9.29 -72.88
CA ARG A 14 6.57 9.65 -71.43
C ARG A 14 6.27 8.42 -70.59
N ARG A 15 7.31 7.78 -70.05
CA ARG A 15 7.16 6.79 -68.96
C ARG A 15 6.62 7.47 -67.74
N ARG A 16 5.37 7.12 -67.33
CA ARG A 16 4.77 7.44 -66.03
C ARG A 16 5.46 6.57 -64.95
N TRP A 17 6.54 7.07 -64.33
CA TRP A 17 7.19 6.45 -63.20
C TRP A 17 6.92 7.16 -61.88
N GLY A 18 5.88 8.05 -61.84
CA GLY A 18 5.60 8.87 -60.64
C GLY A 18 4.60 8.30 -59.63
N SER A 19 3.79 7.28 -60.02
CA SER A 19 2.68 6.87 -59.11
C SER A 19 3.04 5.74 -58.16
N LEU A 20 3.97 4.84 -58.54
CA LEU A 20 4.37 3.73 -57.68
C LEU A 20 5.31 4.16 -56.55
N SER A 21 6.25 5.09 -56.82
CA SER A 21 7.13 5.62 -55.80
C SER A 21 6.42 6.48 -54.72
N GLN A 22 5.39 7.22 -55.14
CA GLN A 22 4.57 7.96 -54.16
C GLN A 22 3.67 7.06 -53.31
N LEU A 23 3.15 5.96 -53.85
CA LEU A 23 2.41 4.97 -53.08
C LEU A 23 3.27 4.25 -52.05
N PHE A 24 4.53 3.90 -52.41
CA PHE A 24 5.46 3.30 -51.45
C PHE A 24 5.93 4.29 -50.37
N LEU A 25 6.09 5.57 -50.70
CA LEU A 25 6.46 6.58 -49.70
C LEU A 25 5.32 6.86 -48.72
N VAL A 26 4.10 6.95 -49.17
CA VAL A 26 2.92 7.18 -48.30
C VAL A 26 2.64 5.95 -47.44
N SER A 27 2.81 4.72 -47.96
CA SER A 27 2.63 3.51 -47.18
C SER A 27 3.74 3.32 -46.14
N SER A 28 4.99 3.66 -46.46
CA SER A 28 6.10 3.58 -45.48
C SER A 28 6.01 4.65 -44.40
N ILE A 29 5.57 5.87 -44.70
CA ILE A 29 5.31 6.92 -43.69
C ILE A 29 4.11 6.54 -42.85
N GLY A 30 3.03 6.00 -43.43
CA GLY A 30 1.86 5.53 -42.71
C GLY A 30 2.20 4.38 -41.78
N LEU A 31 3.06 3.43 -42.16
CA LEU A 31 3.52 2.34 -41.32
C LEU A 31 4.45 2.84 -40.21
N LEU A 32 5.34 3.80 -40.50
CA LEU A 32 6.23 4.40 -39.48
C LEU A 32 5.45 5.23 -38.46
N VAL A 33 4.43 5.98 -38.88
CA VAL A 33 3.54 6.71 -37.98
C VAL A 33 2.69 5.75 -37.14
N ALA A 34 2.17 4.66 -37.73
CA ALA A 34 1.43 3.64 -36.99
C ALA A 34 2.33 2.93 -35.96
N THR A 35 3.61 2.62 -36.27
CA THR A 35 4.55 2.03 -35.33
C THR A 35 4.99 3.02 -34.25
N LEU A 36 5.12 4.31 -34.56
CA LEU A 36 5.39 5.36 -33.58
C LEU A 36 4.19 5.61 -32.64
N LEU A 37 2.96 5.48 -33.16
CA LEU A 37 1.75 5.60 -32.32
C LEU A 37 1.54 4.38 -31.41
N THR A 38 1.97 3.19 -31.80
CA THR A 38 1.96 2.01 -30.93
C THR A 38 3.08 2.00 -29.91
N ALA A 39 4.19 2.74 -30.14
CA ALA A 39 5.29 2.86 -29.20
C ALA A 39 5.01 3.77 -27.99
N CYS A 40 3.88 4.48 -27.96
CA CYS A 40 3.45 5.33 -26.84
C CYS A 40 2.20 4.80 -26.12
N GLN A 41 1.91 3.52 -26.20
CA GLN A 41 0.87 2.97 -25.30
C GLN A 41 1.44 2.93 -23.87
N LEU A 42 0.89 3.81 -23.02
CA LEU A 42 1.11 3.75 -21.58
C LEU A 42 0.57 2.40 -21.07
N VAL A 43 1.45 1.53 -20.63
CA VAL A 43 1.09 0.22 -20.10
C VAL A 43 0.84 0.36 -18.61
N THR A 44 -0.38 0.12 -18.18
CA THR A 44 -0.74 0.06 -16.77
C THR A 44 -0.07 -1.16 -16.15
N ILE A 45 0.67 -0.94 -15.06
CA ILE A 45 1.33 -1.99 -14.31
C ILE A 45 0.58 -2.31 -13.01
N ASP A 46 0.04 -1.29 -12.36
CA ASP A 46 -0.68 -1.40 -11.10
C ASP A 46 -1.91 -0.51 -11.11
N TYR A 47 -2.86 -0.85 -10.25
CA TYR A 47 -3.91 0.05 -9.79
C TYR A 47 -3.64 0.47 -8.36
N VAL A 48 -3.68 1.77 -8.10
CA VAL A 48 -3.60 2.36 -6.77
C VAL A 48 -4.99 2.78 -6.35
N PHE A 49 -5.52 2.16 -5.30
CA PHE A 49 -6.78 2.53 -4.68
C PHE A 49 -6.52 3.42 -3.49
N VAL A 50 -7.21 4.55 -3.44
CA VAL A 50 -7.08 5.53 -2.35
C VAL A 50 -8.45 5.80 -1.76
N SER A 51 -8.60 5.63 -0.46
CA SER A 51 -9.81 6.05 0.24
C SER A 51 -9.69 7.50 0.71
N SER A 52 -10.75 8.26 0.54
CA SER A 52 -10.86 9.66 0.98
C SER A 52 -12.04 9.79 1.94
N ALA A 53 -11.78 10.38 3.13
CA ALA A 53 -12.76 10.44 4.22
C ALA A 53 -13.84 11.51 4.01
N ALA A 54 -13.57 12.55 3.21
CA ALA A 54 -14.52 13.64 3.03
C ALA A 54 -15.70 13.19 2.18
N ALA A 55 -16.89 13.61 2.60
CA ALA A 55 -18.10 13.46 1.80
C ALA A 55 -18.02 14.27 0.50
N THR A 56 -18.51 13.67 -0.59
CA THR A 56 -18.67 14.32 -1.87
C THR A 56 -20.15 14.48 -2.22
N THR A 57 -20.48 15.12 -3.34
CA THR A 57 -21.86 15.25 -3.80
C THR A 57 -22.51 13.90 -4.13
N THR A 58 -21.69 12.90 -4.45
CA THR A 58 -22.15 11.54 -4.82
C THR A 58 -22.00 10.55 -3.68
N CYS A 59 -21.01 10.73 -2.80
CA CYS A 59 -20.70 9.82 -1.70
C CYS A 59 -20.71 10.57 -0.36
N SER A 60 -21.77 10.37 0.41
CA SER A 60 -21.98 11.10 1.67
C SER A 60 -21.04 10.70 2.81
N GLY A 61 -20.32 9.60 2.69
CA GLY A 61 -19.48 9.04 3.77
C GLY A 61 -18.00 8.87 3.43
N GLY A 62 -17.61 9.22 2.21
CA GLY A 62 -16.27 9.01 1.68
C GLY A 62 -16.29 8.15 0.42
N GLU A 63 -15.18 8.14 -0.29
CA GLU A 63 -15.05 7.47 -1.59
C GLU A 63 -13.72 6.72 -1.73
N ILE A 64 -13.66 5.84 -2.71
CA ILE A 64 -12.44 5.16 -3.14
C ILE A 64 -12.18 5.54 -4.58
N GLU A 65 -11.04 6.14 -4.82
CA GLU A 65 -10.55 6.50 -6.16
C GLU A 65 -9.58 5.45 -6.68
N THR A 66 -9.59 5.25 -7.99
CA THR A 66 -8.69 4.35 -8.69
C THR A 66 -7.74 5.13 -9.57
N PHE A 67 -6.44 4.91 -9.41
CA PHE A 67 -5.39 5.41 -10.28
C PHE A 67 -4.69 4.25 -10.98
N ALA A 68 -4.31 4.47 -12.24
CA ALA A 68 -3.52 3.52 -13.01
C ALA A 68 -2.07 4.01 -13.05
N SER A 69 -1.13 3.17 -12.61
CA SER A 69 0.31 3.45 -12.62
C SER A 69 0.93 3.06 -13.96
N ASP A 70 1.71 3.96 -14.53
CA ASP A 70 2.46 3.70 -15.77
C ASP A 70 3.70 2.83 -15.51
N SER A 71 3.89 1.79 -16.31
CA SER A 71 4.94 0.79 -16.11
C SER A 71 6.38 1.30 -16.19
N GLN A 72 6.61 2.42 -16.86
CA GLN A 72 7.96 2.97 -17.08
C GLN A 72 8.26 4.12 -16.13
N SER A 73 7.32 5.05 -16.00
CA SER A 73 7.49 6.28 -15.24
C SER A 73 6.97 6.22 -13.81
N GLY A 74 6.02 5.30 -13.52
CA GLY A 74 5.25 5.28 -12.27
C GLY A 74 4.27 6.44 -12.15
N ALA A 75 4.09 7.23 -13.22
CA ALA A 75 3.13 8.32 -13.20
C ALA A 75 1.71 7.79 -13.05
N LEU A 76 0.97 8.36 -12.11
CA LEU A 76 -0.41 8.00 -11.86
C LEU A 76 -1.34 8.82 -12.76
N ARG A 77 -2.38 8.17 -13.25
CA ARG A 77 -3.49 8.78 -13.98
C ARG A 77 -4.81 8.26 -13.44
N THR A 78 -5.86 9.04 -13.50
CA THR A 78 -7.20 8.59 -13.12
C THR A 78 -7.55 7.30 -13.90
N GLY A 79 -7.89 6.26 -13.15
CA GLY A 79 -8.28 4.95 -13.66
C GLY A 79 -9.79 4.83 -13.82
N ALA A 80 -10.41 3.85 -13.16
CA ALA A 80 -11.85 3.69 -13.10
C ALA A 80 -12.50 4.83 -12.32
N SER A 81 -13.82 5.03 -12.54
CA SER A 81 -14.60 6.01 -11.78
C SER A 81 -14.55 5.71 -10.28
N ALA A 82 -14.47 6.76 -9.47
CA ALA A 82 -14.56 6.64 -8.02
C ALA A 82 -15.86 5.98 -7.58
N VAL A 83 -15.81 5.20 -6.52
CA VAL A 83 -16.96 4.54 -5.90
C VAL A 83 -17.10 4.97 -4.45
N CYS A 84 -18.33 5.00 -3.93
CA CYS A 84 -18.54 5.30 -2.52
C CYS A 84 -17.93 4.19 -1.64
N ALA A 85 -17.32 4.55 -0.51
CA ALA A 85 -16.71 3.61 0.44
C ALA A 85 -17.74 2.66 1.10
N GLY A 86 -19.03 2.90 0.89
CA GLY A 86 -20.13 2.08 1.43
C GLY A 86 -20.43 2.30 2.91
N GLY A 87 -19.69 3.19 3.56
CA GLY A 87 -19.83 3.62 4.95
C GLY A 87 -19.30 5.03 5.14
N VAL A 88 -19.04 5.44 6.38
CA VAL A 88 -18.64 6.81 6.75
C VAL A 88 -17.22 6.79 7.32
N ASN A 89 -16.38 7.70 6.81
CA ASN A 89 -14.98 7.88 7.22
C ASN A 89 -14.16 6.60 7.04
N PRO A 90 -13.84 6.19 5.79
CA PRO A 90 -12.94 5.06 5.54
C PRO A 90 -11.55 5.38 6.08
N VAL A 91 -10.99 4.50 6.92
CA VAL A 91 -9.70 4.72 7.61
C VAL A 91 -8.64 3.70 7.26
N ALA A 92 -9.04 2.52 6.79
CA ALA A 92 -8.10 1.46 6.43
C ALA A 92 -8.65 0.59 5.29
N MET A 93 -7.75 0.06 4.49
CA MET A 93 -8.04 -0.86 3.39
C MET A 93 -7.05 -2.02 3.37
N THR A 94 -7.53 -3.19 2.94
CA THR A 94 -6.69 -4.37 2.69
C THR A 94 -7.20 -5.14 1.49
N VAL A 95 -6.30 -5.83 0.76
CA VAL A 95 -6.64 -6.67 -0.39
C VAL A 95 -6.24 -8.13 -0.13
N THR A 96 -6.98 -9.08 -0.71
CA THR A 96 -6.60 -10.49 -0.70
C THR A 96 -5.30 -10.73 -1.49
N GLY A 97 -4.58 -11.81 -1.16
CA GLY A 97 -3.31 -12.15 -1.83
C GLY A 97 -3.44 -12.44 -3.33
N ASP A 98 -4.64 -12.75 -3.82
CA ASP A 98 -4.98 -12.89 -5.23
C ASP A 98 -5.44 -11.57 -5.89
N TYR A 99 -5.50 -10.49 -5.12
CA TYR A 99 -5.88 -9.13 -5.54
C TYR A 99 -7.31 -9.02 -6.11
N THR A 100 -8.20 -9.96 -5.80
CA THR A 100 -9.58 -9.96 -6.35
C THR A 100 -10.61 -9.36 -5.41
N ASN A 101 -10.26 -9.16 -4.12
CA ASN A 101 -11.16 -8.62 -3.11
C ASN A 101 -10.47 -7.51 -2.31
N LEU A 102 -11.19 -6.42 -2.09
CA LEU A 102 -10.79 -5.28 -1.26
C LEU A 102 -11.76 -5.12 -0.10
N TYR A 103 -11.24 -4.91 1.10
CA TYR A 103 -12.03 -4.64 2.30
C TYR A 103 -11.70 -3.24 2.81
N VAL A 104 -12.74 -2.48 3.15
CA VAL A 104 -12.65 -1.09 3.60
C VAL A 104 -13.29 -0.96 4.98
N ALA A 105 -12.51 -0.51 5.94
CA ALA A 105 -12.99 -0.20 7.28
C ALA A 105 -13.48 1.24 7.34
N ASN A 106 -14.75 1.42 7.67
CA ASN A 106 -15.41 2.72 7.85
C ASN A 106 -15.62 2.98 9.34
N HIS A 107 -14.91 3.96 9.85
CA HIS A 107 -14.80 4.19 11.30
C HIS A 107 -16.11 4.67 11.93
N ASP A 108 -16.78 5.67 11.32
CA ASP A 108 -17.83 6.43 12.01
C ASP A 108 -19.21 5.73 12.01
N ASP A 109 -19.44 4.82 11.07
CA ASP A 109 -20.65 3.99 11.03
C ASP A 109 -20.40 2.52 11.43
N ASN A 110 -19.21 2.20 11.94
CA ASN A 110 -18.83 0.89 12.45
C ASN A 110 -19.05 -0.24 11.42
N THR A 111 -18.58 -0.05 10.19
CA THR A 111 -18.75 -1.08 9.15
C THR A 111 -17.42 -1.48 8.50
N VAL A 112 -17.37 -2.71 7.99
CA VAL A 112 -16.39 -3.13 6.98
C VAL A 112 -17.14 -3.53 5.73
N VAL A 113 -16.75 -2.96 4.59
CA VAL A 113 -17.37 -3.18 3.28
C VAL A 113 -16.41 -3.96 2.39
N HIS A 114 -16.94 -4.98 1.73
CA HIS A 114 -16.25 -5.79 0.74
C HIS A 114 -16.53 -5.29 -0.67
N PHE A 115 -15.48 -5.17 -1.47
CA PHE A 115 -15.53 -4.86 -2.90
C PHE A 115 -14.83 -5.97 -3.70
N ALA A 116 -15.44 -6.39 -4.79
CA ALA A 116 -14.73 -7.16 -5.80
C ALA A 116 -13.88 -6.22 -6.66
N VAL A 117 -12.65 -6.63 -6.94
CA VAL A 117 -11.68 -5.93 -7.78
C VAL A 117 -11.63 -6.58 -9.14
N ALA A 118 -12.03 -5.87 -10.18
CA ALA A 118 -11.93 -6.37 -11.55
C ALA A 118 -10.52 -6.11 -12.14
N ALA A 119 -10.15 -6.90 -13.14
CA ALA A 119 -8.84 -6.81 -13.80
C ALA A 119 -8.53 -5.41 -14.40
N ASN A 120 -9.54 -4.59 -14.64
CA ASN A 120 -9.39 -3.21 -15.14
C ASN A 120 -9.44 -2.15 -14.01
N GLY A 121 -9.29 -2.56 -12.75
CA GLY A 121 -9.31 -1.66 -11.59
C GLY A 121 -10.70 -1.17 -11.18
N VAL A 122 -11.77 -1.69 -11.77
CA VAL A 122 -13.13 -1.34 -11.37
C VAL A 122 -13.48 -2.05 -10.06
N LEU A 123 -13.97 -1.27 -9.09
CA LEU A 123 -14.48 -1.78 -7.82
C LEU A 123 -15.98 -1.96 -7.87
N THR A 124 -16.47 -3.08 -7.34
CA THR A 124 -17.91 -3.37 -7.21
C THR A 124 -18.22 -3.77 -5.79
N ALA A 125 -19.02 -2.96 -5.08
CA ALA A 125 -19.46 -3.29 -3.72
C ALA A 125 -20.27 -4.59 -3.70
N LYS A 126 -20.02 -5.43 -2.70
CA LYS A 126 -20.64 -6.75 -2.51
C LYS A 126 -21.45 -6.80 -1.23
N ASP A 127 -20.81 -7.10 -0.14
CA ASP A 127 -21.41 -7.26 1.18
C ASP A 127 -20.72 -6.35 2.20
N LYS A 128 -21.33 -6.23 3.37
CA LYS A 128 -20.76 -5.51 4.50
C LYS A 128 -21.14 -6.15 5.82
N VAL A 129 -20.30 -5.96 6.81
CA VAL A 129 -20.57 -6.34 8.19
C VAL A 129 -20.62 -5.11 9.07
N SER A 130 -21.58 -5.09 10.01
CA SER A 130 -21.63 -4.08 11.07
C SER A 130 -20.91 -4.59 12.31
N LEU A 131 -20.14 -3.71 12.93
CA LEU A 131 -19.31 -3.98 14.08
C LEU A 131 -19.94 -3.37 15.35
N SER A 132 -19.55 -3.87 16.51
CA SER A 132 -19.97 -3.30 17.79
C SER A 132 -19.19 -2.04 18.20
N ALA A 133 -18.07 -1.78 17.55
CA ALA A 133 -17.20 -0.62 17.81
C ALA A 133 -16.52 -0.16 16.52
N SER A 134 -16.02 1.07 16.51
CA SER A 134 -15.37 1.70 15.37
C SER A 134 -14.12 0.93 14.92
N PRO A 135 -14.03 0.44 13.68
CA PRO A 135 -12.81 -0.18 13.15
C PRO A 135 -11.74 0.88 12.94
N VAL A 136 -10.49 0.51 13.21
CA VAL A 136 -9.33 1.37 12.98
C VAL A 136 -8.34 0.76 11.98
N SER A 137 -8.33 -0.57 11.88
CA SER A 137 -7.44 -1.27 10.95
C SER A 137 -8.02 -2.63 10.56
N VAL A 138 -7.66 -3.09 9.36
CA VAL A 138 -8.07 -4.37 8.79
C VAL A 138 -6.89 -5.04 8.12
N ALA A 139 -6.81 -6.38 8.24
CA ALA A 139 -5.86 -7.22 7.53
C ALA A 139 -6.52 -8.52 7.10
N VAL A 140 -6.13 -9.04 5.94
CA VAL A 140 -6.57 -10.33 5.43
C VAL A 140 -5.37 -11.28 5.40
N ASP A 141 -5.58 -12.56 5.70
CA ASP A 141 -4.52 -13.56 5.58
C ASP A 141 -4.17 -13.82 4.10
N SER A 142 -2.96 -14.29 3.84
CA SER A 142 -2.46 -14.50 2.49
C SER A 142 -3.26 -15.52 1.67
N ALA A 143 -4.04 -16.39 2.33
CA ALA A 143 -4.92 -17.36 1.69
C ALA A 143 -6.32 -16.81 1.38
N GLY A 144 -6.66 -15.60 1.88
CA GLY A 144 -7.99 -15.03 1.77
C GLY A 144 -9.06 -15.83 2.55
N THR A 145 -8.65 -16.46 3.67
CA THR A 145 -9.52 -17.31 4.49
C THR A 145 -10.15 -16.54 5.64
N PHE A 146 -9.42 -15.61 6.21
CA PHE A 146 -9.86 -14.80 7.35
C PHE A 146 -9.54 -13.32 7.16
N LEU A 147 -10.51 -12.50 7.52
CA LEU A 147 -10.36 -11.06 7.70
C LEU A 147 -10.27 -10.77 9.21
N TYR A 148 -9.27 -9.99 9.60
CA TYR A 148 -9.03 -9.52 10.94
C TYR A 148 -9.35 -8.04 11.02
N VAL A 149 -10.19 -7.66 11.98
CA VAL A 149 -10.62 -6.29 12.21
C VAL A 149 -10.26 -5.89 13.62
N VAL A 150 -9.52 -4.82 13.75
CA VAL A 150 -9.24 -4.21 15.05
C VAL A 150 -10.14 -3.01 15.23
N SER A 151 -10.87 -2.98 16.33
CA SER A 151 -11.86 -1.94 16.62
C SER A 151 -11.83 -1.53 18.08
N GLY A 152 -12.43 -0.36 18.36
CA GLY A 152 -12.65 0.16 19.69
C GLY A 152 -11.94 1.47 19.96
N ASN A 153 -12.58 2.27 20.80
CA ASN A 153 -12.08 3.55 21.31
C ASN A 153 -11.99 3.59 22.83
N THR A 154 -12.69 2.69 23.52
CA THR A 154 -12.64 2.53 24.99
C THR A 154 -12.40 1.08 25.39
N SER A 155 -12.67 0.13 24.51
CA SER A 155 -12.42 -1.30 24.68
C SER A 155 -11.92 -1.85 23.35
N ALA A 156 -10.63 -2.08 23.26
CA ALA A 156 -9.99 -2.58 22.04
C ALA A 156 -10.27 -4.05 21.83
N THR A 157 -10.67 -4.43 20.62
CA THR A 157 -10.95 -5.81 20.25
C THR A 157 -10.27 -6.18 18.94
N LEU A 158 -9.79 -7.41 18.85
CA LEU A 158 -9.43 -8.08 17.60
C LEU A 158 -10.54 -9.06 17.27
N THR A 159 -11.22 -8.87 16.14
CA THR A 159 -12.29 -9.76 15.66
C THR A 159 -11.89 -10.42 14.36
N GLN A 160 -12.12 -11.74 14.29
CA GLN A 160 -11.83 -12.56 13.12
C GLN A 160 -13.13 -12.92 12.41
N TYR A 161 -13.17 -12.72 11.09
CA TYR A 161 -14.27 -13.07 10.21
C TYR A 161 -13.79 -14.09 9.16
N PRO A 162 -14.45 -15.26 9.02
CA PRO A 162 -14.15 -16.19 7.94
C PRO A 162 -14.59 -15.58 6.61
N LEU A 163 -13.80 -15.82 5.58
CA LEU A 163 -14.09 -15.40 4.21
C LEU A 163 -14.48 -16.64 3.36
N SER A 164 -15.47 -16.45 2.50
CA SER A 164 -15.87 -17.47 1.53
C SER A 164 -16.01 -16.83 0.15
N SER A 165 -15.09 -17.13 -0.75
CA SER A 165 -15.01 -16.46 -2.07
C SER A 165 -15.06 -14.92 -1.94
N GLY A 166 -14.37 -14.37 -0.95
CA GLY A 166 -14.33 -12.94 -0.63
C GLY A 166 -15.46 -12.44 0.27
N ALA A 167 -16.61 -13.12 0.37
CA ALA A 167 -17.74 -12.70 1.19
C ALA A 167 -17.41 -12.82 2.69
N ILE A 168 -17.80 -11.81 3.48
CA ILE A 168 -17.54 -11.74 4.92
C ILE A 168 -18.58 -12.57 5.66
N GLY A 169 -18.13 -13.60 6.39
CA GLY A 169 -18.98 -14.42 7.26
C GLY A 169 -19.30 -13.76 8.60
N SER A 170 -19.98 -14.50 9.47
CA SER A 170 -20.18 -14.07 10.85
C SER A 170 -18.87 -14.16 11.64
N ALA A 171 -18.70 -13.29 12.67
CA ALA A 171 -17.53 -13.31 13.53
C ALA A 171 -17.28 -14.71 14.12
N ALA A 172 -16.09 -15.27 13.89
CA ALA A 172 -15.69 -16.59 14.36
C ALA A 172 -14.98 -16.53 15.72
N ALA A 173 -14.19 -15.48 15.95
CA ALA A 173 -13.49 -15.24 17.19
C ALA A 173 -13.39 -13.73 17.49
N GLN A 174 -13.42 -13.39 18.76
CA GLN A 174 -13.18 -12.03 19.25
C GLN A 174 -12.32 -12.10 20.50
N VAL A 175 -11.28 -11.28 20.55
CA VAL A 175 -10.37 -11.17 21.69
C VAL A 175 -10.32 -9.72 22.15
N ASN A 176 -10.52 -9.50 23.46
CA ASN A 176 -10.29 -8.19 24.06
C ASN A 176 -8.81 -7.97 24.28
N LEU A 177 -8.30 -6.82 23.87
CA LEU A 177 -6.91 -6.42 24.09
C LEU A 177 -6.80 -5.79 25.47
N THR A 178 -6.13 -6.48 26.38
CA THR A 178 -5.93 -6.03 27.75
C THR A 178 -4.47 -6.21 28.18
N ILE A 179 -3.95 -5.26 28.93
CA ILE A 179 -2.58 -5.34 29.46
C ILE A 179 -2.61 -6.12 30.79
N PRO A 180 -1.81 -7.18 30.95
CA PRO A 180 -1.70 -7.91 32.19
C PRO A 180 -1.33 -7.00 33.36
N GLY A 181 -2.11 -7.05 34.43
CA GLY A 181 -1.94 -6.18 35.61
C GLY A 181 -2.68 -4.83 35.54
N PHE A 182 -3.20 -4.45 34.36
CA PHE A 182 -3.91 -3.20 34.11
C PHE A 182 -5.23 -3.45 33.33
N PRO A 183 -6.15 -4.27 33.83
CA PRO A 183 -7.34 -4.70 33.08
C PRO A 183 -8.38 -3.60 32.89
N THR A 184 -8.25 -2.47 33.61
CA THR A 184 -9.19 -1.33 33.55
C THR A 184 -8.70 -0.19 32.67
N ASP A 185 -7.46 -0.29 32.16
CA ASP A 185 -6.88 0.76 31.33
C ASP A 185 -7.55 0.83 29.96
N THR A 186 -7.64 2.03 29.42
CA THR A 186 -8.22 2.27 28.11
C THR A 186 -7.18 2.02 27.03
N ILE A 187 -7.33 0.91 26.32
CA ILE A 187 -6.44 0.53 25.22
C ILE A 187 -7.01 1.05 23.91
N ILE A 188 -6.19 1.82 23.18
CA ILE A 188 -6.50 2.35 21.85
C ILE A 188 -5.72 1.56 20.80
N PRO A 189 -6.38 0.75 19.98
CA PRO A 189 -5.74 0.01 18.90
C PRO A 189 -5.41 0.95 17.73
N THR A 190 -4.35 0.64 16.98
CA THR A 190 -3.88 1.50 15.89
C THR A 190 -3.62 0.75 14.58
N GLY A 191 -3.22 -0.52 14.63
CA GLY A 191 -2.91 -1.30 13.43
C GLY A 191 -3.01 -2.79 13.65
N VAL A 192 -3.20 -3.55 12.57
CA VAL A 192 -3.16 -5.01 12.55
C VAL A 192 -2.46 -5.52 11.31
N ILE A 193 -1.63 -6.55 11.46
CA ILE A 193 -1.05 -7.33 10.37
C ILE A 193 -1.23 -8.83 10.61
N VAL A 194 -1.20 -9.58 9.51
CA VAL A 194 -1.15 -11.05 9.51
C VAL A 194 0.14 -11.46 8.82
N LEU A 195 0.84 -12.42 9.40
CA LEU A 195 2.04 -12.98 8.78
C LEU A 195 1.69 -13.76 7.51
N ILE A 196 2.59 -13.73 6.54
CA ILE A 196 2.41 -14.47 5.29
C ILE A 196 2.43 -15.96 5.58
N ASN A 197 1.43 -16.68 5.08
CA ASN A 197 1.37 -18.14 5.13
C ASN A 197 1.04 -18.68 3.74
N ASN A 198 2.05 -19.18 3.04
CA ASN A 198 1.94 -19.74 1.71
C ASN A 198 2.89 -20.94 1.54
N SER A 199 3.05 -21.45 0.32
CA SER A 199 3.92 -22.59 0.05
C SER A 199 5.42 -22.35 0.30
N VAL A 200 5.84 -21.10 0.37
CA VAL A 200 7.25 -20.68 0.49
C VAL A 200 7.56 -20.14 1.89
N VAL A 201 6.67 -19.28 2.41
CA VAL A 201 6.85 -18.61 3.70
C VAL A 201 5.75 -19.08 4.65
N GLN A 202 6.14 -19.60 5.80
CA GLN A 202 5.20 -20.08 6.83
C GLN A 202 5.10 -19.07 7.97
N GLY A 203 3.87 -18.68 8.32
CA GLY A 203 3.59 -17.80 9.44
C GLY A 203 2.14 -17.89 9.85
N ASN A 204 1.89 -17.98 11.14
CA ASN A 204 0.55 -18.07 11.71
C ASN A 204 0.25 -16.90 12.66
N GLY A 205 1.13 -15.89 12.69
CA GLY A 205 1.03 -14.77 13.62
C GLY A 205 0.07 -13.69 13.13
N VAL A 206 -0.68 -13.13 14.07
CA VAL A 206 -1.41 -11.87 13.94
C VAL A 206 -0.86 -10.92 14.98
N PHE A 207 -0.46 -9.72 14.57
CA PHE A 207 0.06 -8.70 15.46
C PHE A 207 -0.80 -7.45 15.41
N VAL A 208 -1.09 -6.89 16.59
CA VAL A 208 -1.90 -5.67 16.75
C VAL A 208 -1.12 -4.64 17.53
N THR A 209 -0.95 -3.45 16.99
CA THR A 209 -0.43 -2.31 17.73
C THR A 209 -1.53 -1.58 18.47
N ALA A 210 -1.22 -1.14 19.68
CA ALA A 210 -2.11 -0.34 20.51
C ALA A 210 -1.30 0.48 21.51
N TYR A 211 -1.93 1.48 22.12
CA TYR A 211 -1.34 2.20 23.25
C TYR A 211 -2.34 2.32 24.39
N ASP A 212 -1.82 2.41 25.60
CA ASP A 212 -2.59 2.69 26.80
C ASP A 212 -2.84 4.21 26.90
N GLN A 213 -4.08 4.61 26.68
CA GLN A 213 -4.49 6.01 26.79
C GLN A 213 -4.40 6.53 28.20
N SER A 214 -4.57 5.68 29.20
CA SER A 214 -4.49 6.05 30.62
C SER A 214 -3.07 6.47 31.01
N ALA A 215 -2.05 5.85 30.40
CA ALA A 215 -0.65 6.16 30.61
C ALA A 215 -0.10 7.21 29.63
N TYR A 216 -0.76 7.41 28.47
CA TYR A 216 -0.36 8.38 27.44
C TYR A 216 -1.16 9.67 27.58
N ASN A 217 -0.50 10.77 27.88
CA ASN A 217 -1.10 12.10 27.93
C ASN A 217 -0.52 12.97 26.82
N PRO A 218 -1.22 13.16 25.66
CA PRO A 218 -0.75 14.02 24.60
C PRO A 218 -0.70 15.47 25.05
N GLY A 219 0.48 16.06 25.07
CA GLY A 219 0.73 17.42 25.55
C GLY A 219 1.16 17.53 27.01
N GLY A 220 1.18 16.40 27.74
CA GLY A 220 1.81 16.29 29.04
C GLY A 220 3.22 15.67 28.94
N THR A 221 4.09 16.01 29.85
CA THR A 221 5.30 15.20 30.08
C THR A 221 4.83 13.80 30.45
N THR A 222 5.38 12.79 29.78
CA THR A 222 5.17 11.38 30.13
C THR A 222 5.50 11.22 31.62
N THR A 223 4.47 11.13 32.44
CA THR A 223 4.65 11.10 33.91
C THR A 223 4.96 9.72 34.40
N SER A 224 5.17 8.75 33.56
CA SER A 224 5.47 7.42 34.01
C SER A 224 6.63 6.78 33.26
N THR A 225 7.38 6.06 33.99
CA THR A 225 8.37 5.05 33.58
C THR A 225 7.78 3.95 32.69
N ALA A 226 6.49 3.95 32.40
CA ALA A 226 5.83 3.00 31.55
C ALA A 226 5.90 3.44 30.08
N HIS A 227 6.34 2.55 29.23
CA HIS A 227 6.17 2.66 27.79
C HIS A 227 4.72 2.28 27.47
N PRO A 228 3.80 3.22 27.21
CA PRO A 228 2.38 2.92 27.04
C PRO A 228 2.03 2.23 25.71
N GLY A 229 2.99 2.10 24.81
CA GLY A 229 2.83 1.43 23.53
C GLY A 229 3.06 -0.08 23.60
N TRP A 230 2.22 -0.84 22.88
CA TRP A 230 2.21 -2.31 22.93
C TRP A 230 1.99 -2.92 21.54
N VAL A 231 2.54 -4.13 21.36
CA VAL A 231 2.17 -5.06 20.28
C VAL A 231 1.58 -6.31 20.93
N PHE A 232 0.31 -6.58 20.64
CA PHE A 232 -0.35 -7.83 21.02
C PHE A 232 -0.07 -8.85 19.91
N GLY A 233 0.52 -9.98 20.27
CA GLY A 233 0.81 -11.08 19.36
C GLY A 233 -0.14 -12.25 19.62
N PHE A 234 -0.61 -12.85 18.52
CA PHE A 234 -1.46 -14.05 18.53
C PHE A 234 -0.96 -15.05 17.51
N THR A 235 -1.03 -16.33 17.85
CA THR A 235 -0.84 -17.44 16.93
C THR A 235 -2.20 -17.94 16.48
N VAL A 236 -2.38 -18.17 15.18
CA VAL A 236 -3.60 -18.72 14.58
C VAL A 236 -3.43 -20.22 14.40
N ALA A 237 -4.24 -21.01 15.08
CA ALA A 237 -4.25 -22.46 14.94
C ALA A 237 -4.92 -22.88 13.62
N THR A 238 -4.69 -24.14 13.20
CA THR A 238 -5.45 -24.75 12.12
C THR A 238 -6.95 -24.71 12.47
N GLY A 239 -7.75 -24.05 11.64
CA GLY A 239 -9.18 -23.80 11.91
C GLY A 239 -9.48 -22.41 12.47
N GLY A 240 -8.47 -21.54 12.63
CA GLY A 240 -8.65 -20.11 12.87
C GLY A 240 -8.67 -19.69 14.35
N ALA A 241 -8.52 -20.62 15.32
CA ALA A 241 -8.50 -20.23 16.73
C ALA A 241 -7.29 -19.34 17.05
N LEU A 242 -7.56 -18.21 17.73
CA LEU A 242 -6.54 -17.25 18.18
C LEU A 242 -6.07 -17.59 19.58
N THR A 243 -4.75 -17.68 19.76
CA THR A 243 -4.10 -17.88 21.07
C THR A 243 -3.04 -16.81 21.23
N ALA A 244 -3.00 -16.14 22.38
CA ALA A 244 -1.96 -15.14 22.63
C ALA A 244 -0.55 -15.78 22.59
N SER A 245 0.37 -15.13 21.87
CA SER A 245 1.78 -15.55 21.82
C SER A 245 2.43 -15.45 23.21
N SER A 246 3.38 -16.32 23.49
CA SER A 246 4.08 -16.29 24.78
C SER A 246 4.74 -14.94 25.01
N GLY A 247 4.49 -14.32 26.16
CA GLY A 247 5.01 -13.00 26.50
C GLY A 247 4.25 -11.82 25.89
N SER A 248 3.16 -12.05 25.12
CA SER A 248 2.29 -10.99 24.64
C SER A 248 1.51 -10.35 25.80
N PRO A 249 1.28 -9.01 25.79
CA PRO A 249 1.75 -8.04 24.81
C PRO A 249 3.22 -7.64 24.98
N PHE A 250 3.87 -7.27 23.87
CA PHE A 250 5.26 -6.82 23.80
C PHE A 250 5.33 -5.29 23.85
N GLN A 251 6.31 -4.72 24.54
CA GLN A 251 6.48 -3.25 24.59
C GLN A 251 6.77 -2.68 23.19
N ALA A 252 6.20 -1.51 22.88
CA ALA A 252 6.30 -0.86 21.57
C ALA A 252 6.36 0.68 21.69
N GLY A 253 7.25 1.18 22.54
CA GLY A 253 7.46 2.62 22.69
C GLY A 253 6.32 3.32 23.40
N VAL A 254 5.89 4.48 22.88
CA VAL A 254 4.92 5.38 23.53
C VAL A 254 3.57 5.36 22.85
N LYS A 255 3.53 5.63 21.53
CA LYS A 255 2.29 5.66 20.73
C LYS A 255 2.54 4.99 19.37
N PRO A 256 2.53 3.67 19.30
CA PRO A 256 2.64 2.98 18.02
C PRO A 256 1.45 3.33 17.12
N THR A 257 1.72 3.57 15.82
CA THR A 257 0.69 3.95 14.84
C THR A 257 0.49 2.90 13.76
N ALA A 258 1.56 2.30 13.28
CA ALA A 258 1.49 1.30 12.23
C ALA A 258 2.53 0.20 12.46
N LEU A 259 2.30 -0.94 11.83
CA LEU A 259 3.25 -2.05 11.85
C LEU A 259 3.29 -2.75 10.49
N VAL A 260 4.43 -3.38 10.19
CA VAL A 260 4.65 -4.18 8.99
C VAL A 260 5.58 -5.35 9.30
N ALA A 261 5.33 -6.53 8.73
CA ALA A 261 6.28 -7.63 8.71
C ALA A 261 7.10 -7.62 7.41
N ASP A 262 8.34 -8.10 7.47
CA ASP A 262 9.08 -8.37 6.24
C ASP A 262 8.45 -9.58 5.50
N PRO A 263 8.57 -9.67 4.17
CA PRO A 263 7.88 -10.70 3.38
C PRO A 263 8.35 -12.14 3.65
N THR A 264 9.38 -12.31 4.49
CA THR A 264 9.87 -13.62 4.93
C THR A 264 9.51 -13.96 6.37
N ASN A 265 8.68 -13.13 7.03
CA ASN A 265 8.26 -13.28 8.43
C ASN A 265 9.41 -13.40 9.44
N ARG A 266 10.54 -12.73 9.22
CA ARG A 266 11.65 -12.72 10.17
C ARG A 266 11.64 -11.53 11.10
N PHE A 267 11.07 -10.42 10.62
CA PHE A 267 11.12 -9.13 11.30
C PHE A 267 9.76 -8.43 11.27
N VAL A 268 9.48 -7.67 12.33
CA VAL A 268 8.36 -6.72 12.41
C VAL A 268 8.92 -5.35 12.73
N TYR A 269 8.38 -4.33 12.07
CA TYR A 269 8.72 -2.93 12.33
C TYR A 269 7.47 -2.17 12.72
N VAL A 270 7.59 -1.33 13.75
CA VAL A 270 6.51 -0.54 14.34
C VAL A 270 6.92 0.93 14.38
N THR A 271 6.10 1.82 13.87
CA THR A 271 6.29 3.26 13.99
C THR A 271 5.79 3.76 15.34
N ASP A 272 6.60 4.53 16.05
CA ASP A 272 6.22 5.22 17.29
C ASP A 272 6.08 6.73 17.01
N PHE A 273 4.82 7.16 16.89
CA PHE A 273 4.45 8.53 16.60
C PHE A 273 5.01 9.55 17.61
N ALA A 274 4.94 9.22 18.89
CA ALA A 274 5.29 10.15 19.95
C ALA A 274 6.80 10.31 20.14
N SER A 275 7.56 9.24 19.88
CA SER A 275 9.01 9.25 20.04
C SER A 275 9.76 9.58 18.75
N ASN A 276 9.07 9.62 17.60
CA ASN A 276 9.68 9.80 16.28
C ASN A 276 10.70 8.69 15.98
N GLU A 277 10.27 7.45 16.20
CA GLU A 277 11.14 6.28 16.13
C GLU A 277 10.47 5.12 15.39
N LEU A 278 11.30 4.23 14.88
CA LEU A 278 10.94 2.93 14.35
C LEU A 278 11.47 1.86 15.30
N ILE A 279 10.60 1.00 15.81
CA ILE A 279 10.95 -0.10 16.69
C ILE A 279 10.97 -1.37 15.85
N GLY A 280 12.08 -2.09 15.88
CA GLY A 280 12.24 -3.34 15.15
C GLY A 280 12.25 -4.55 16.09
N TYR A 281 11.65 -5.64 15.60
CA TYR A 281 11.63 -6.93 16.30
C TYR A 281 12.05 -8.05 15.36
N ARG A 282 12.69 -9.06 15.92
CA ARG A 282 12.83 -10.38 15.32
C ARG A 282 11.68 -11.25 15.77
N ILE A 283 11.04 -11.93 14.83
CA ILE A 283 10.02 -12.95 15.10
C ILE A 283 10.74 -14.25 15.47
N GLN A 284 10.41 -14.78 16.63
CA GLN A 284 10.90 -16.06 17.14
C GLN A 284 9.80 -17.13 17.02
N SER A 285 10.15 -18.39 17.28
CA SER A 285 9.20 -19.50 17.30
C SER A 285 8.00 -19.21 18.21
N GLY A 286 6.78 -19.51 17.72
CA GLY A 286 5.53 -19.22 18.44
C GLY A 286 5.11 -17.76 18.38
N ASP A 287 5.55 -17.03 17.35
CA ASP A 287 5.20 -15.63 17.08
C ASP A 287 5.58 -14.69 18.25
N VAL A 288 6.69 -14.99 18.92
CA VAL A 288 7.26 -14.18 20.00
C VAL A 288 8.13 -13.08 19.40
N LEU A 289 7.96 -11.84 19.85
CA LEU A 289 8.74 -10.70 19.40
C LEU A 289 9.92 -10.43 20.34
N ALA A 290 11.12 -10.30 19.78
CA ALA A 290 12.32 -9.88 20.49
C ALA A 290 12.89 -8.62 19.82
N PHE A 291 13.22 -7.59 20.61
CA PHE A 291 13.79 -6.35 20.08
C PHE A 291 15.04 -6.61 19.23
N LEU A 292 15.16 -5.86 18.15
CA LEU A 292 16.40 -5.79 17.38
C LEU A 292 17.47 -5.06 18.19
N ILE A 293 18.71 -5.52 18.02
CA ILE A 293 19.88 -4.86 18.63
C ILE A 293 20.04 -3.47 17.99
N ASN A 294 20.44 -2.49 18.79
CA ASN A 294 20.66 -1.09 18.40
C ASN A 294 19.39 -0.30 18.03
N GLY A 295 18.20 -0.84 18.25
CA GLY A 295 16.98 -0.07 18.19
C GLY A 295 16.72 0.73 19.48
N PRO A 296 15.73 1.64 19.49
CA PRO A 296 14.92 2.06 18.35
C PRO A 296 15.70 2.91 17.33
N PHE A 297 15.15 3.04 16.11
CA PHE A 297 15.78 3.72 14.97
C PHE A 297 15.07 5.05 14.70
N LYS A 298 15.80 6.11 14.39
CA LYS A 298 15.23 7.44 14.14
C LYS A 298 14.44 7.49 12.84
N THR A 299 13.30 8.18 12.88
CA THR A 299 12.47 8.55 11.73
C THR A 299 12.44 10.08 11.54
N GLY A 300 11.61 10.60 10.67
CA GLY A 300 11.13 11.97 10.74
C GLY A 300 10.05 12.12 11.81
N ASN A 301 9.47 13.31 11.93
CA ASN A 301 8.49 13.64 12.96
C ASN A 301 7.11 13.08 12.65
N GLU A 302 6.45 12.53 13.67
CA GLU A 302 5.11 11.93 13.62
C GLU A 302 5.00 10.83 12.55
N PRO A 303 5.77 9.72 12.65
CA PRO A 303 5.63 8.61 11.73
C PRO A 303 4.25 7.96 11.87
N GLN A 304 3.49 7.88 10.75
CA GLN A 304 2.11 7.39 10.70
C GLN A 304 1.98 6.02 10.04
N ALA A 305 2.81 5.75 9.04
CA ALA A 305 2.71 4.51 8.26
C ALA A 305 4.08 3.98 7.91
N VAL A 306 4.16 2.66 7.70
CA VAL A 306 5.39 1.96 7.35
C VAL A 306 5.08 0.87 6.32
N ALA A 307 5.98 0.69 5.35
CA ALA A 307 5.90 -0.36 4.34
C ALA A 307 7.28 -0.96 4.09
N VAL A 308 7.32 -2.27 3.81
CA VAL A 308 8.52 -3.00 3.37
C VAL A 308 8.34 -3.39 1.91
N ASP A 309 9.41 -3.31 1.12
CA ASP A 309 9.38 -3.73 -0.28
C ASP A 309 9.26 -5.26 -0.40
N PRO A 310 8.75 -5.79 -1.53
CA PRO A 310 8.52 -7.24 -1.68
C PRO A 310 9.80 -8.09 -1.64
N ARG A 311 11.00 -7.48 -1.75
CA ARG A 311 12.30 -8.15 -1.57
C ARG A 311 12.74 -8.25 -0.11
N GLY A 312 12.04 -7.57 0.81
CA GLY A 312 12.44 -7.47 2.20
C GLY A 312 13.72 -6.64 2.45
N LYS A 313 14.17 -5.89 1.43
CA LYS A 313 15.44 -5.14 1.47
C LYS A 313 15.30 -3.70 1.91
N PHE A 314 14.13 -3.09 1.68
CA PHE A 314 13.92 -1.67 1.90
C PHE A 314 12.66 -1.44 2.72
N LEU A 315 12.73 -0.42 3.55
CA LEU A 315 11.61 0.00 4.41
C LEU A 315 11.40 1.50 4.24
N TYR A 316 10.14 1.91 4.21
CA TYR A 316 9.70 3.29 4.01
C TYR A 316 8.75 3.70 5.12
N VAL A 317 8.99 4.87 5.70
CA VAL A 317 8.17 5.45 6.80
C VAL A 317 7.63 6.79 6.36
N ALA A 318 6.31 6.96 6.38
CA ALA A 318 5.65 8.23 6.15
C ALA A 318 5.64 9.06 7.44
N ASN A 319 6.27 10.25 7.40
CA ASN A 319 6.41 11.17 8.52
C ASN A 319 5.43 12.33 8.33
N ALA A 320 4.32 12.33 9.06
CA ALA A 320 3.20 13.22 8.82
C ALA A 320 3.55 14.69 9.05
N LEU A 321 4.23 15.02 10.15
CA LEU A 321 4.57 16.41 10.47
C LEU A 321 5.66 16.97 9.56
N ASP A 322 6.62 16.13 9.15
CA ASP A 322 7.71 16.56 8.27
C ASP A 322 7.33 16.58 6.79
N SER A 323 6.13 16.10 6.42
CA SER A 323 5.71 15.96 5.02
C SER A 323 6.79 15.25 4.20
N SER A 324 7.19 14.05 4.67
CA SER A 324 8.31 13.32 4.09
C SER A 324 8.17 11.80 4.21
N VAL A 325 8.97 11.08 3.42
CA VAL A 325 9.20 9.64 3.55
C VAL A 325 10.65 9.39 3.91
N SER A 326 10.90 8.72 5.04
CA SER A 326 12.21 8.17 5.39
C SER A 326 12.39 6.82 4.70
N ALA A 327 13.54 6.60 4.06
CA ALA A 327 13.91 5.38 3.37
C ALA A 327 15.07 4.67 4.07
N TYR A 328 14.96 3.35 4.23
CA TYR A 328 15.97 2.52 4.90
C TYR A 328 16.33 1.30 4.07
N VAL A 329 17.59 0.87 4.21
CA VAL A 329 18.08 -0.45 3.79
C VAL A 329 18.04 -1.37 4.99
N ILE A 330 17.43 -2.54 4.84
CA ILE A 330 17.36 -3.57 5.88
C ILE A 330 18.55 -4.53 5.73
N ASP A 331 19.34 -4.71 6.78
CA ASP A 331 20.29 -5.82 6.85
C ASP A 331 19.50 -7.14 6.96
N LEU A 332 19.55 -7.95 5.92
CA LEU A 332 18.76 -9.19 5.84
C LEU A 332 19.12 -10.25 6.88
N SER A 333 20.28 -10.14 7.55
CA SER A 333 20.70 -11.07 8.59
C SER A 333 20.25 -10.66 9.99
N THR A 334 20.28 -9.37 10.27
CA THR A 334 19.97 -8.80 11.59
C THR A 334 18.60 -8.15 11.68
N GLY A 335 18.04 -7.72 10.55
CA GLY A 335 16.84 -6.90 10.49
C GLY A 335 17.08 -5.42 10.74
N THR A 336 18.32 -5.01 10.99
CA THR A 336 18.66 -3.64 11.35
C THR A 336 18.47 -2.69 10.17
N PRO A 337 17.58 -1.67 10.27
CA PRO A 337 17.43 -0.66 9.24
C PRO A 337 18.55 0.39 9.36
N SER A 338 19.06 0.82 8.21
CA SER A 338 19.99 1.95 8.07
C SER A 338 19.48 2.89 6.99
N ALA A 339 19.72 4.21 7.14
CA ALA A 339 19.22 5.18 6.18
C ALA A 339 19.69 4.86 4.76
N ALA A 340 18.77 4.80 3.81
CA ALA A 340 19.09 4.64 2.39
C ALA A 340 19.77 5.89 1.86
N VAL A 341 20.74 5.73 0.97
CA VAL A 341 21.41 6.87 0.32
C VAL A 341 20.47 7.44 -0.73
N SER A 342 19.92 8.62 -0.45
CA SER A 342 19.12 9.38 -1.41
C SER A 342 20.04 10.15 -2.38
N PRO A 343 19.59 10.52 -3.58
CA PRO A 343 20.33 11.45 -4.46
C PRO A 343 20.64 12.79 -3.81
N THR A 344 19.88 13.19 -2.80
CA THR A 344 20.10 14.38 -1.96
C THR A 344 20.95 14.10 -0.73
N GLY A 345 21.30 12.84 -0.46
CA GLY A 345 22.16 12.41 0.64
C GLY A 345 21.49 12.33 2.02
N SER A 346 20.18 12.58 2.13
CA SER A 346 19.49 12.67 3.43
C SER A 346 18.75 11.39 3.89
N GLY A 347 18.52 10.42 3.01
CA GLY A 347 17.63 9.28 3.31
C GLY A 347 16.16 9.65 3.50
N THR A 348 15.83 10.94 3.32
CA THR A 348 14.48 11.49 3.49
C THR A 348 14.04 12.16 2.19
N ASN A 349 12.80 11.92 1.78
CA ASN A 349 12.24 12.40 0.53
C ASN A 349 10.96 13.20 0.82
N SER A 350 10.84 14.40 0.26
CA SER A 350 9.67 15.27 0.48
C SER A 350 8.43 14.68 -0.21
N THR A 351 7.30 14.75 0.49
CA THR A 351 5.95 14.48 -0.03
C THR A 351 5.16 15.79 -0.11
N ASP A 352 3.90 15.69 -0.48
CA ASP A 352 2.93 16.73 -0.17
C ASP A 352 2.52 16.63 1.32
N THR A 353 1.64 17.52 1.79
CA THR A 353 1.38 17.81 3.20
C THR A 353 0.70 16.62 3.92
N GLN A 354 1.30 16.20 5.02
CA GLN A 354 0.80 15.20 5.96
C GLN A 354 0.55 13.82 5.33
N PRO A 355 1.62 13.08 4.93
CA PRO A 355 1.47 11.70 4.50
C PRO A 355 1.02 10.81 5.68
N VAL A 356 -0.08 10.09 5.49
CA VAL A 356 -0.69 9.22 6.51
C VAL A 356 -0.67 7.73 6.13
N ALA A 357 -0.41 7.44 4.86
CA ALA A 357 -0.25 6.07 4.37
C ALA A 357 0.92 6.00 3.39
N VAL A 358 1.57 4.84 3.33
CA VAL A 358 2.62 4.53 2.36
C VAL A 358 2.46 3.08 1.90
N ALA A 359 2.60 2.84 0.60
CA ALA A 359 2.65 1.49 0.04
C ALA A 359 3.74 1.38 -1.02
N VAL A 360 4.23 0.16 -1.21
CA VAL A 360 5.20 -0.22 -2.24
C VAL A 360 4.50 -1.14 -3.24
N ASP A 361 4.80 -1.01 -4.52
CA ASP A 361 4.40 -1.97 -5.55
C ASP A 361 4.68 -3.41 -5.05
N PRO A 362 3.62 -4.22 -4.84
CA PRO A 362 3.79 -5.50 -4.16
C PRO A 362 4.39 -6.60 -5.03
N ALA A 363 4.45 -6.41 -6.36
CA ALA A 363 4.98 -7.41 -7.27
C ALA A 363 6.51 -7.27 -7.45
N LEU A 364 6.98 -6.12 -7.88
CA LEU A 364 8.39 -5.89 -8.21
C LEU A 364 9.09 -4.84 -7.34
N GLY A 365 8.35 -4.11 -6.51
CA GLY A 365 8.90 -3.04 -5.68
C GLY A 365 9.52 -1.93 -6.52
N ARG A 366 8.83 -1.46 -7.56
CA ARG A 366 9.35 -0.42 -8.48
C ARG A 366 8.95 0.97 -8.06
N PHE A 367 7.80 1.10 -7.42
CA PHE A 367 7.21 2.38 -7.05
C PHE A 367 6.78 2.38 -5.59
N VAL A 368 6.80 3.58 -5.00
CA VAL A 368 6.33 3.85 -3.65
C VAL A 368 5.39 5.04 -3.73
N ASP A 369 4.20 4.89 -3.17
CA ASP A 369 3.19 5.94 -3.16
C ASP A 369 2.76 6.28 -1.74
N THR A 370 2.49 7.56 -1.46
CA THR A 370 1.95 8.03 -0.18
C THR A 370 0.61 8.72 -0.37
N ALA A 371 -0.33 8.53 0.56
CA ALA A 371 -1.53 9.34 0.64
C ALA A 371 -1.30 10.53 1.59
N ASN A 372 -1.51 11.75 1.10
CA ASN A 372 -1.21 12.99 1.81
C ASN A 372 -2.52 13.63 2.28
N TYR A 373 -2.85 13.47 3.57
CA TYR A 373 -4.15 13.82 4.14
C TYR A 373 -4.53 15.29 3.98
N LEU A 374 -3.65 16.21 4.34
CA LEU A 374 -3.88 17.64 4.17
C LEU A 374 -3.53 18.14 2.77
N GLY A 375 -2.67 17.42 2.04
CA GLY A 375 -2.33 17.71 0.65
C GLY A 375 -3.43 17.37 -0.32
N ASN A 376 -4.39 16.49 0.05
CA ASN A 376 -5.42 15.94 -0.83
C ASN A 376 -4.80 15.36 -2.12
N SER A 377 -3.75 14.55 -1.94
CA SER A 377 -2.94 14.08 -3.05
C SER A 377 -2.23 12.76 -2.76
N ILE A 378 -1.65 12.17 -3.83
CA ILE A 378 -0.67 11.08 -3.74
C ILE A 378 0.70 11.63 -4.13
N SER A 379 1.74 11.39 -3.34
CA SER A 379 3.11 11.57 -3.80
C SER A 379 3.68 10.24 -4.27
N GLY A 380 4.10 10.18 -5.53
CA GLY A 380 4.65 8.99 -6.16
C GLY A 380 6.17 9.06 -6.28
N PHE A 381 6.84 7.93 -6.05
CA PHE A 381 8.28 7.77 -6.15
C PHE A 381 8.64 6.52 -6.92
N ARG A 382 9.73 6.61 -7.67
CA ARG A 382 10.43 5.46 -8.25
C ARG A 382 11.48 4.97 -7.26
N LEU A 383 11.49 3.68 -6.99
CA LEU A 383 12.42 3.01 -6.11
C LEU A 383 13.65 2.54 -6.89
N ASP A 384 14.86 2.87 -6.41
CA ASP A 384 16.10 2.28 -6.89
C ASP A 384 16.27 0.87 -6.28
N PRO A 385 16.22 -0.20 -7.09
CA PRO A 385 16.24 -1.58 -6.58
C PRO A 385 17.59 -1.98 -5.94
N THR A 386 18.63 -1.15 -6.10
CA THR A 386 19.96 -1.42 -5.54
C THR A 386 20.18 -0.71 -4.22
N ALA A 387 19.80 0.57 -4.15
CA ALA A 387 20.08 1.45 -3.01
C ALA A 387 18.86 1.71 -2.12
N GLY A 388 17.64 1.39 -2.57
CA GLY A 388 16.40 1.75 -1.86
C GLY A 388 16.07 3.24 -1.89
N ALA A 389 16.87 4.04 -2.61
CA ALA A 389 16.67 5.47 -2.75
C ALA A 389 15.42 5.77 -3.59
N LEU A 390 14.74 6.86 -3.25
CA LEU A 390 13.54 7.31 -3.94
C LEU A 390 13.83 8.50 -4.83
N THR A 391 13.20 8.52 -6.02
CA THR A 391 13.15 9.67 -6.91
C THR A 391 11.69 9.94 -7.28
N THR A 392 11.28 11.20 -7.30
CA THR A 392 9.88 11.57 -7.60
C THR A 392 9.46 11.10 -8.99
N THR A 393 8.24 10.59 -9.12
CA THR A 393 7.63 10.27 -10.41
C THR A 393 7.21 11.54 -11.15
N GLN A 394 7.00 11.41 -12.46
CA GLN A 394 6.60 12.55 -13.28
C GLN A 394 5.21 13.06 -12.86
N ALA A 395 5.05 14.36 -12.74
CA ALA A 395 3.82 15.06 -12.41
C ALA A 395 3.26 14.81 -10.99
N THR A 396 4.04 14.19 -10.09
CA THR A 396 3.69 14.12 -8.66
C THR A 396 3.73 15.54 -8.03
N PRO A 397 2.84 15.87 -7.05
CA PRO A 397 1.79 15.05 -6.47
C PRO A 397 0.53 14.95 -7.36
N TYR A 398 -0.18 13.83 -7.27
CA TYR A 398 -1.42 13.58 -8.01
C TYR A 398 -2.63 13.94 -7.15
N PRO A 399 -3.57 14.77 -7.62
CA PRO A 399 -4.73 15.16 -6.83
C PRO A 399 -5.67 13.98 -6.58
N THR A 400 -6.23 13.92 -5.37
CA THR A 400 -7.25 12.96 -4.93
C THR A 400 -8.50 13.68 -4.45
N GLY A 401 -9.49 12.92 -4.01
CA GLY A 401 -10.54 13.41 -3.13
C GLY A 401 -9.98 14.00 -1.83
N SER A 402 -10.80 14.70 -1.09
CA SER A 402 -10.35 15.42 0.10
C SER A 402 -10.10 14.47 1.27
N LYS A 403 -8.98 14.67 1.96
CA LYS A 403 -8.53 13.89 3.12
C LYS A 403 -8.35 12.41 2.80
N PRO A 404 -7.40 12.04 1.92
CA PRO A 404 -7.06 10.64 1.69
C PRO A 404 -6.51 10.02 2.99
N THR A 405 -6.99 8.82 3.32
CA THR A 405 -6.74 8.15 4.62
C THR A 405 -5.94 6.87 4.50
N ALA A 406 -6.15 6.12 3.42
CA ALA A 406 -5.44 4.87 3.17
C ALA A 406 -5.20 4.68 1.68
N LEU A 407 -4.18 3.89 1.35
CA LEU A 407 -3.93 3.48 -0.02
C LEU A 407 -3.47 2.01 -0.07
N VAL A 408 -3.85 1.32 -1.15
CA VAL A 408 -3.37 -0.03 -1.46
C VAL A 408 -3.04 -0.12 -2.95
N ILE A 409 -2.03 -0.93 -3.28
CA ILE A 409 -1.59 -1.14 -4.66
C ILE A 409 -1.91 -2.57 -5.07
N VAL A 410 -2.51 -2.72 -6.25
CA VAL A 410 -2.91 -4.00 -6.83
C VAL A 410 -2.24 -4.17 -8.20
N PRO A 411 -1.39 -5.19 -8.38
CA PRO A 411 -0.72 -5.47 -9.64
C PRO A 411 -1.72 -5.79 -10.76
N HIS A 412 -1.44 -5.34 -11.98
CA HIS A 412 -2.30 -5.53 -13.14
C HIS A 412 -1.67 -6.46 -14.19
N GLY A 413 -2.51 -7.30 -14.81
CA GLY A 413 -2.12 -8.17 -15.92
C GLY A 413 -1.02 -9.15 -15.54
N ASN A 414 -0.01 -9.30 -16.39
CA ASN A 414 1.11 -10.21 -16.13
C ASN A 414 1.97 -9.79 -14.94
N HIS A 415 1.86 -8.56 -14.47
CA HIS A 415 2.58 -8.07 -13.31
C HIS A 415 2.13 -8.76 -12.01
N SER A 416 0.85 -9.12 -11.92
CA SER A 416 0.31 -9.86 -10.76
C SER A 416 0.93 -11.24 -10.55
N THR A 417 1.57 -11.80 -11.57
CA THR A 417 2.27 -13.10 -11.51
C THR A 417 3.79 -12.98 -11.36
N GLN A 418 4.31 -11.75 -11.37
CA GLN A 418 5.72 -11.49 -11.17
C GLN A 418 6.01 -11.44 -9.67
N VAL A 419 6.85 -12.34 -9.21
CA VAL A 419 7.29 -12.40 -7.82
C VAL A 419 8.77 -12.09 -7.75
N VAL A 420 9.13 -11.11 -6.97
CA VAL A 420 10.54 -10.88 -6.61
C VAL A 420 10.84 -11.76 -5.41
N THR A 421 11.83 -12.61 -5.53
CA THR A 421 12.31 -13.41 -4.39
C THR A 421 13.09 -12.50 -3.44
N PRO A 422 12.82 -12.58 -2.12
CA PRO A 422 13.56 -11.90 -1.08
C PRO A 422 15.04 -12.27 -1.02
#